data_deebfec570d06499c779e9d51fdbd5c8
#
_entry.id   deebfec570d06499c779e9d51fdbd5c8
#
_cell.length_a   1.000
_cell.length_b   1.000
_cell.length_c   1.000
_cell.angle_alpha   90.00
_cell.angle_beta   90.00
_cell.angle_gamma   90.00
#
_symmetry.space_group_name_H-M   'P 1'
#
loop_
_entity.id
_entity.type
_entity.pdbx_description
1 polymer ?
#
loop_
_entity_poly.entity_id
_entity_poly.type
_entity_poly.pdbx_seq_one_letter_code
_entity_poly.pdbx_strand_id
1 'polypeptide(L)'
;YFAGTSSGSFVAFLHLEVSSNLAYAYVQCSGLPAREAYQKFKQPELSDDFYDYIRQLNILNSPVMLYANGYADLVRGMGYLRVKMDDELSDIFAFILSSDKVSAEDAKIIREFKADTDTGKTSVYQEKMGELRIKYDELFKEFSSMQQDYILKKIIAGYLGTDQGLFFDLQKMMKYAQKISDFTPLTVHDFEEIRKMSDPYYLGRLTKMNNRLLETIEANKKKKGYTVNESGEVKDEDLFYSIISKFKGKVVLVDFWATWCGPCKMAMKQMKPMKKDLEGKDIVYVFIAGENSPKETWDNMIPDIHGEHYRVTAAQWNYLSRQFSIQGVPTYIIVDKEGGVIQKYTGFPGVDTVKRELMKALEK
;
A
#
# COMPACT_ATOMS: atom_id res chain seq x y z
N TYR A 1 36.94 -3.33 10.37
CA TYR A 1 36.62 -4.43 9.45
C TYR A 1 36.19 -3.97 8.05
N PHE A 2 36.20 -2.67 7.79
CA PHE A 2 35.85 -2.08 6.49
C PHE A 2 37.04 -1.61 5.65
N ALA A 3 38.26 -1.96 6.04
CA ALA A 3 39.48 -1.49 5.39
C ALA A 3 39.82 -2.18 4.05
N GLY A 4 38.89 -2.88 3.43
CA GLY A 4 39.10 -3.57 2.14
C GLY A 4 37.93 -3.49 1.17
N THR A 5 36.79 -2.90 1.57
CA THR A 5 35.69 -2.63 0.65
C THR A 5 35.95 -1.30 -0.03
N SER A 6 36.00 -1.31 -1.36
CA SER A 6 36.21 -0.12 -2.16
C SER A 6 35.25 0.98 -1.73
N SER A 7 35.73 2.20 -1.64
CA SER A 7 34.93 3.42 -1.31
C SER A 7 33.65 3.58 -2.13
N GLY A 8 33.55 2.88 -3.27
CA GLY A 8 32.38 2.85 -4.14
C GLY A 8 31.11 2.25 -3.50
N SER A 9 31.21 1.15 -2.75
CA SER A 9 30.03 0.48 -2.14
C SER A 9 29.40 1.33 -1.04
N PHE A 10 30.22 2.02 -0.27
CA PHE A 10 29.76 2.93 0.77
C PHE A 10 29.15 4.22 0.17
N VAL A 11 29.77 4.73 -0.89
CA VAL A 11 29.28 5.90 -1.63
C VAL A 11 27.91 5.62 -2.27
N ALA A 12 27.68 4.41 -2.76
CA ALA A 12 26.41 4.02 -3.37
C ALA A 12 25.27 3.91 -2.35
N PHE A 13 25.50 3.32 -1.20
CA PHE A 13 24.56 3.29 -0.09
C PHE A 13 24.23 4.72 0.36
N LEU A 14 25.25 5.57 0.51
CA LEU A 14 25.09 6.98 0.83
C LEU A 14 24.31 7.73 -0.26
N HIS A 15 24.46 7.41 -1.55
CA HIS A 15 23.73 8.10 -2.62
C HIS A 15 22.24 7.73 -2.67
N LEU A 16 21.86 6.48 -2.40
CA LEU A 16 20.44 6.10 -2.27
C LEU A 16 19.79 6.74 -1.04
N GLU A 17 20.50 6.75 0.09
CA GLU A 17 20.07 7.45 1.29
C GLU A 17 20.07 8.98 1.12
N VAL A 18 21.09 9.53 0.50
CA VAL A 18 21.21 10.98 0.24
C VAL A 18 20.15 11.46 -0.75
N SER A 19 19.79 10.69 -1.79
CA SER A 19 18.75 11.12 -2.73
C SER A 19 17.37 11.18 -2.07
N SER A 20 17.03 10.21 -1.24
CA SER A 20 15.78 10.22 -0.45
C SER A 20 15.82 11.28 0.65
N ASN A 21 16.97 11.47 1.31
CA ASN A 21 17.15 12.48 2.34
C ASN A 21 17.22 13.91 1.76
N LEU A 22 17.75 14.11 0.55
CA LEU A 22 17.71 15.40 -0.14
C LEU A 22 16.30 15.80 -0.53
N ALA A 23 15.48 14.86 -1.05
CA ALA A 23 14.08 15.11 -1.32
C ALA A 23 13.33 15.46 -0.03
N TYR A 24 13.57 14.73 1.05
CA TYR A 24 13.00 15.00 2.37
C TYR A 24 13.46 16.35 2.92
N ALA A 25 14.74 16.65 2.86
CA ALA A 25 15.31 17.93 3.28
C ALA A 25 14.74 19.11 2.47
N TYR A 26 14.58 18.94 1.15
CA TYR A 26 13.94 19.95 0.32
C TYR A 26 12.50 20.23 0.76
N VAL A 27 11.71 19.17 1.04
CA VAL A 27 10.35 19.30 1.57
C VAL A 27 10.36 20.10 2.88
N GLN A 28 11.27 19.78 3.81
CA GLN A 28 11.36 20.45 5.11
C GLN A 28 11.82 21.90 5.04
N CYS A 29 12.74 22.21 4.10
CA CYS A 29 13.34 23.55 3.98
C CYS A 29 12.60 24.48 3.02
N SER A 30 11.76 23.97 2.13
CA SER A 30 11.08 24.75 1.10
C SER A 30 9.97 25.66 1.61
N GLY A 31 9.44 25.38 2.81
CA GLY A 31 8.24 26.04 3.34
C GLY A 31 6.95 25.72 2.57
N LEU A 32 7.01 24.83 1.59
CA LEU A 32 5.88 24.41 0.77
C LEU A 32 5.16 23.21 1.40
N PRO A 33 3.86 23.01 1.11
CA PRO A 33 3.20 21.75 1.41
C PRO A 33 3.97 20.57 0.79
N ALA A 34 4.10 19.46 1.51
CA ALA A 34 4.94 18.33 1.11
C ALA A 34 4.69 17.88 -0.34
N ARG A 35 3.41 17.81 -0.77
CA ARG A 35 3.04 17.44 -2.14
C ARG A 35 3.58 18.43 -3.19
N GLU A 36 3.49 19.72 -2.93
CA GLU A 36 3.96 20.77 -3.83
C GLU A 36 5.49 20.80 -3.87
N ALA A 37 6.14 20.61 -2.72
CA ALA A 37 7.59 20.51 -2.64
C ALA A 37 8.12 19.30 -3.45
N TYR A 38 7.49 18.12 -3.35
CA TYR A 38 7.88 16.96 -4.15
C TYR A 38 7.67 17.19 -5.66
N GLN A 39 6.62 17.89 -6.06
CA GLN A 39 6.38 18.22 -7.48
C GLN A 39 7.41 19.21 -8.04
N LYS A 40 7.89 20.14 -7.22
CA LYS A 40 8.90 21.13 -7.60
C LYS A 40 10.33 20.62 -7.47
N PHE A 41 10.53 19.52 -6.73
CA PHE A 41 11.86 18.92 -6.58
C PHE A 41 12.31 18.30 -7.90
N LYS A 42 13.16 19.02 -8.64
CA LYS A 42 13.83 18.46 -9.81
C LYS A 42 14.94 17.53 -9.33
N GLN A 43 14.71 16.25 -9.43
CA GLN A 43 15.77 15.28 -9.19
C GLN A 43 16.82 15.40 -10.31
N PRO A 44 18.12 15.35 -9.98
CA PRO A 44 19.17 15.39 -10.98
C PRO A 44 19.01 14.22 -11.97
N GLU A 45 19.27 14.46 -13.25
CA GLU A 45 19.42 13.39 -14.23
C GLU A 45 20.61 12.53 -13.83
N LEU A 46 20.39 11.21 -13.81
CA LEU A 46 21.44 10.26 -13.51
C LEU A 46 22.20 9.96 -14.81
N SER A 47 23.52 9.96 -14.76
CA SER A 47 24.34 9.49 -15.89
C SER A 47 24.13 7.99 -16.14
N ASP A 48 24.34 7.54 -17.37
CA ASP A 48 24.16 6.12 -17.76
C ASP A 48 25.04 5.18 -16.95
N ASP A 49 26.20 5.66 -16.47
CA ASP A 49 27.16 4.94 -15.64
C ASP A 49 26.93 5.10 -14.13
N PHE A 50 25.90 5.84 -13.74
CA PHE A 50 25.61 6.11 -12.31
C PHE A 50 25.55 4.85 -11.45
N TYR A 51 25.01 3.77 -12.00
CA TYR A 51 24.86 2.50 -11.29
C TYR A 51 26.01 1.50 -11.54
N ASP A 52 27.05 1.88 -12.30
CA ASP A 52 28.19 0.97 -12.60
C ASP A 52 28.92 0.46 -11.35
N TYR A 53 28.84 1.19 -10.24
CA TYR A 53 29.37 0.74 -8.96
C TYR A 53 28.69 -0.56 -8.46
N ILE A 54 27.47 -0.88 -8.92
CA ILE A 54 26.78 -2.12 -8.54
C ILE A 54 27.59 -3.34 -8.98
N ARG A 55 28.35 -3.24 -10.09
CA ARG A 55 29.28 -4.28 -10.55
C ARG A 55 30.34 -4.63 -9.51
N GLN A 56 30.69 -3.69 -8.65
CA GLN A 56 31.67 -3.88 -7.57
C GLN A 56 31.03 -4.45 -6.29
N LEU A 57 29.72 -4.60 -6.26
CA LEU A 57 28.93 -5.07 -5.11
C LEU A 57 28.75 -6.60 -5.11
N ASN A 58 29.75 -7.40 -5.51
CA ASN A 58 29.70 -8.87 -5.36
C ASN A 58 29.30 -9.32 -3.95
N ILE A 59 29.50 -8.46 -2.98
CA ILE A 59 29.11 -8.66 -1.58
C ILE A 59 27.60 -8.81 -1.42
N LEU A 60 26.74 -8.34 -2.34
CA LEU A 60 25.29 -8.45 -2.24
C LEU A 60 24.80 -9.90 -2.16
N ASN A 61 25.52 -10.84 -2.77
CA ASN A 61 25.22 -12.27 -2.68
C ASN A 61 25.96 -12.97 -1.51
N SER A 62 26.71 -12.24 -0.70
CA SER A 62 27.41 -12.83 0.45
C SER A 62 26.47 -12.98 1.65
N PRO A 63 26.42 -14.16 2.31
CA PRO A 63 25.69 -14.35 3.56
C PRO A 63 26.07 -13.38 4.69
N VAL A 64 27.26 -12.81 4.65
CA VAL A 64 27.71 -11.78 5.61
C VAL A 64 26.81 -10.56 5.60
N MET A 65 26.15 -10.26 4.46
CA MET A 65 25.22 -9.14 4.34
C MET A 65 23.97 -9.29 5.22
N LEU A 66 23.60 -10.51 5.61
CA LEU A 66 22.50 -10.74 6.54
C LEU A 66 22.73 -10.14 7.95
N TYR A 67 23.99 -9.86 8.29
CA TYR A 67 24.37 -9.21 9.56
C TYR A 67 24.47 -7.69 9.43
N ALA A 68 24.33 -7.14 8.21
CA ALA A 68 24.39 -5.71 7.99
C ALA A 68 23.02 -5.06 8.23
N ASN A 69 22.98 -4.07 9.11
CA ASN A 69 21.80 -3.24 9.30
C ASN A 69 21.46 -2.55 7.98
N GLY A 70 20.19 -2.59 7.58
CA GLY A 70 19.71 -1.95 6.36
C GLY A 70 19.87 -2.80 5.07
N TYR A 71 20.49 -3.99 5.12
CA TYR A 71 20.59 -4.83 3.92
C TYR A 71 19.23 -5.20 3.31
N ALA A 72 18.25 -5.50 4.15
CA ALA A 72 16.88 -5.76 3.70
C ALA A 72 16.22 -4.55 3.01
N ASP A 73 16.53 -3.34 3.48
CA ASP A 73 16.03 -2.10 2.88
C ASP A 73 16.75 -1.79 1.57
N LEU A 74 18.06 -2.05 1.51
CA LEU A 74 18.83 -1.98 0.27
C LEU A 74 18.28 -2.94 -0.78
N VAL A 75 18.08 -4.21 -0.44
CA VAL A 75 17.52 -5.23 -1.33
C VAL A 75 16.15 -4.78 -1.84
N ARG A 76 15.29 -4.26 -0.97
CA ARG A 76 13.97 -3.72 -1.35
C ARG A 76 14.09 -2.51 -2.28
N GLY A 77 14.98 -1.57 -1.95
CA GLY A 77 15.18 -0.33 -2.70
C GLY A 77 15.70 -0.56 -4.12
N MET A 78 16.52 -1.58 -4.32
CA MET A 78 17.08 -1.88 -5.64
C MET A 78 16.04 -2.28 -6.70
N GLY A 79 14.87 -2.76 -6.31
CA GLY A 79 13.77 -3.00 -7.24
C GLY A 79 13.09 -1.72 -7.76
N TYR A 80 13.48 -0.54 -7.21
CA TYR A 80 12.89 0.76 -7.57
C TYR A 80 13.95 1.75 -8.08
N LEU A 81 15.07 1.25 -8.61
CA LEU A 81 16.11 2.10 -9.17
C LEU A 81 15.55 2.93 -10.34
N ARG A 82 15.99 4.17 -10.43
CA ARG A 82 15.67 5.06 -11.55
C ARG A 82 16.66 4.77 -12.68
N VAL A 83 16.26 3.89 -13.57
CA VAL A 83 17.03 3.54 -14.77
C VAL A 83 16.25 3.95 -16.01
N LYS A 84 16.96 4.21 -17.10
CA LYS A 84 16.33 4.38 -18.41
C LYS A 84 15.69 3.04 -18.79
N MET A 85 14.38 3.07 -18.97
CA MET A 85 13.60 1.92 -19.39
C MET A 85 13.55 1.84 -20.91
N ASP A 86 13.34 0.63 -21.45
CA ASP A 86 12.95 0.45 -22.85
C ASP A 86 11.60 1.19 -23.09
N ASP A 87 11.36 1.64 -24.31
CA ASP A 87 10.20 2.47 -24.67
C ASP A 87 8.86 1.86 -24.19
N GLU A 88 8.73 0.53 -24.28
CA GLU A 88 7.53 -0.20 -23.84
C GLU A 88 7.28 -0.11 -22.31
N LEU A 89 8.33 0.08 -21.51
CA LEU A 89 8.27 0.17 -20.06
C LEU A 89 8.42 1.60 -19.52
N SER A 90 8.53 2.58 -20.42
CA SER A 90 8.68 4.00 -20.07
C SER A 90 7.33 4.71 -19.90
N ASP A 91 6.27 4.22 -20.56
CA ASP A 91 4.97 4.87 -20.64
C ASP A 91 3.82 3.98 -20.17
N ILE A 92 3.42 4.16 -18.92
CA ILE A 92 2.29 3.44 -18.32
C ILE A 92 0.97 3.69 -19.05
N PHE A 93 0.76 4.89 -19.60
CA PHE A 93 -0.47 5.20 -20.31
C PHE A 93 -0.54 4.48 -21.65
N ALA A 94 0.59 4.36 -22.35
CA ALA A 94 0.67 3.55 -23.57
C ALA A 94 0.36 2.09 -23.26
N PHE A 95 0.92 1.53 -22.19
CA PHE A 95 0.63 0.17 -21.75
C PHE A 95 -0.86 -0.03 -21.42
N ILE A 96 -1.46 0.86 -20.63
CA ILE A 96 -2.88 0.75 -20.27
C ILE A 96 -3.77 0.86 -21.51
N LEU A 97 -3.46 1.78 -22.44
CA LEU A 97 -4.21 1.99 -23.67
C LEU A 97 -4.08 0.84 -24.67
N SER A 98 -3.09 -0.03 -24.55
CA SER A 98 -2.93 -1.23 -25.37
C SER A 98 -3.79 -2.41 -24.89
N SER A 99 -4.34 -2.33 -23.67
CA SER A 99 -5.15 -3.39 -23.08
C SER A 99 -6.58 -3.39 -23.64
N ASP A 100 -7.10 -4.55 -23.97
CA ASP A 100 -8.49 -4.79 -24.37
C ASP A 100 -9.50 -4.61 -23.21
N LYS A 101 -9.01 -4.56 -21.97
CA LYS A 101 -9.81 -4.31 -20.77
C LYS A 101 -10.28 -2.86 -20.63
N VAL A 102 -9.67 -1.92 -21.40
CA VAL A 102 -9.95 -0.48 -21.27
C VAL A 102 -11.07 -0.07 -22.24
N SER A 103 -12.14 0.50 -21.69
CA SER A 103 -13.25 0.98 -22.52
C SER A 103 -12.84 2.14 -23.44
N ALA A 104 -13.51 2.30 -24.56
CA ALA A 104 -13.24 3.38 -25.51
C ALA A 104 -13.41 4.78 -24.87
N GLU A 105 -14.36 4.93 -23.95
CA GLU A 105 -14.62 6.16 -23.22
C GLU A 105 -13.46 6.49 -22.27
N ASP A 106 -13.04 5.52 -21.47
CA ASP A 106 -11.92 5.69 -20.52
C ASP A 106 -10.59 5.93 -21.27
N ALA A 107 -10.39 5.23 -22.40
CA ALA A 107 -9.23 5.43 -23.24
C ALA A 107 -9.13 6.87 -23.78
N LYS A 108 -10.26 7.51 -24.10
CA LYS A 108 -10.30 8.93 -24.50
C LYS A 108 -9.83 9.82 -23.36
N ILE A 109 -10.36 9.62 -22.14
CA ILE A 109 -9.99 10.39 -20.95
C ILE A 109 -8.50 10.25 -20.66
N ILE A 110 -7.96 9.03 -20.72
CA ILE A 110 -6.53 8.76 -20.49
C ILE A 110 -5.65 9.49 -21.50
N ARG A 111 -6.02 9.50 -22.80
CA ARG A 111 -5.26 10.21 -23.84
C ARG A 111 -5.26 11.73 -23.61
N GLU A 112 -6.42 12.30 -23.28
CA GLU A 112 -6.54 13.75 -23.04
C GLU A 112 -5.79 14.14 -21.76
N PHE A 113 -5.88 13.34 -20.70
CA PHE A 113 -5.10 13.56 -19.48
C PHE A 113 -3.59 13.52 -19.74
N LYS A 114 -3.12 12.52 -20.50
CA LYS A 114 -1.71 12.40 -20.89
C LYS A 114 -1.25 13.64 -21.67
N ALA A 115 -2.00 14.03 -22.70
CA ALA A 115 -1.67 15.20 -23.51
C ALA A 115 -1.56 16.49 -22.69
N ASP A 116 -2.43 16.70 -21.69
CA ASP A 116 -2.36 17.83 -20.77
C ASP A 116 -1.10 17.76 -19.91
N THR A 117 -0.81 16.59 -19.32
CA THR A 117 0.36 16.41 -18.45
C THR A 117 1.68 16.52 -19.21
N ASP A 118 1.78 16.00 -20.42
CA ASP A 118 2.96 16.10 -21.29
C ASP A 118 3.27 17.58 -21.65
N THR A 119 2.23 18.43 -21.70
CA THR A 119 2.37 19.86 -21.94
C THR A 119 2.50 20.70 -20.64
N GLY A 120 2.55 20.06 -19.47
CA GLY A 120 2.66 20.72 -18.17
C GLY A 120 1.37 21.41 -17.70
N LYS A 121 0.24 21.13 -18.32
CA LYS A 121 -1.06 21.67 -17.94
C LYS A 121 -1.71 20.82 -16.85
N THR A 122 -2.48 21.48 -15.98
CA THR A 122 -3.37 20.75 -15.05
C THR A 122 -4.58 20.25 -15.83
N SER A 123 -4.73 18.93 -15.91
CA SER A 123 -5.84 18.33 -16.64
C SER A 123 -7.16 18.49 -15.87
N VAL A 124 -8.22 18.75 -16.62
CA VAL A 124 -9.62 18.72 -16.11
C VAL A 124 -10.03 17.33 -15.68
N TYR A 125 -9.33 16.29 -16.15
CA TYR A 125 -9.59 14.88 -15.83
C TYR A 125 -8.84 14.37 -14.60
N GLN A 126 -8.22 15.24 -13.80
CA GLN A 126 -7.41 14.81 -12.63
C GLN A 126 -8.18 13.91 -11.66
N GLU A 127 -9.43 14.26 -11.36
CA GLU A 127 -10.28 13.44 -10.48
C GLU A 127 -10.67 12.11 -11.15
N LYS A 128 -11.06 12.17 -12.44
CA LYS A 128 -11.45 10.99 -13.18
C LYS A 128 -10.31 10.00 -13.33
N MET A 129 -9.07 10.47 -13.51
CA MET A 129 -7.89 9.61 -13.51
C MET A 129 -7.67 8.90 -12.17
N GLY A 130 -8.04 9.53 -11.05
CA GLY A 130 -8.05 8.85 -9.74
C GLY A 130 -9.00 7.66 -9.71
N GLU A 131 -10.20 7.80 -10.28
CA GLU A 131 -11.19 6.71 -10.40
C GLU A 131 -10.68 5.62 -11.36
N LEU A 132 -10.15 6.01 -12.52
CA LEU A 132 -9.61 5.08 -13.52
C LEU A 132 -8.42 4.29 -12.98
N ARG A 133 -7.56 4.91 -12.16
CA ARG A 133 -6.47 4.21 -11.50
C ARG A 133 -6.97 3.10 -10.57
N ILE A 134 -8.09 3.32 -9.88
CA ILE A 134 -8.71 2.29 -9.04
C ILE A 134 -9.36 1.23 -9.93
N LYS A 135 -10.11 1.64 -10.96
CA LYS A 135 -10.79 0.74 -11.90
C LYS A 135 -9.82 -0.20 -12.60
N TYR A 136 -8.65 0.28 -12.99
CA TYR A 136 -7.60 -0.46 -13.70
C TYR A 136 -6.39 -0.77 -12.84
N ASP A 137 -6.56 -0.86 -11.51
CA ASP A 137 -5.48 -1.09 -10.53
C ASP A 137 -4.62 -2.32 -10.88
N GLU A 138 -5.23 -3.38 -11.43
CA GLU A 138 -4.49 -4.56 -11.87
C GLU A 138 -3.51 -4.25 -13.00
N LEU A 139 -3.89 -3.44 -13.99
CA LEU A 139 -2.99 -3.03 -15.08
C LEU A 139 -1.85 -2.15 -14.55
N PHE A 140 -2.13 -1.25 -13.61
CA PHE A 140 -1.09 -0.45 -12.95
C PHE A 140 -0.10 -1.31 -12.16
N LYS A 141 -0.58 -2.33 -11.46
CA LYS A 141 0.25 -3.30 -10.73
C LYS A 141 1.07 -4.17 -11.68
N GLU A 142 0.46 -4.64 -12.76
CA GLU A 142 1.12 -5.42 -13.80
C GLU A 142 2.29 -4.63 -14.41
N PHE A 143 2.05 -3.39 -14.83
CA PHE A 143 3.09 -2.52 -15.35
C PHE A 143 4.23 -2.28 -14.34
N SER A 144 3.89 -1.97 -13.09
CA SER A 144 4.89 -1.83 -12.01
C SER A 144 5.71 -3.11 -11.81
N SER A 145 5.07 -4.28 -11.89
CA SER A 145 5.77 -5.57 -11.77
C SER A 145 6.71 -5.80 -12.95
N MET A 146 6.30 -5.43 -14.17
CA MET A 146 7.14 -5.51 -15.37
C MET A 146 8.37 -4.60 -15.24
N GLN A 147 8.19 -3.38 -14.75
CA GLN A 147 9.31 -2.46 -14.49
C GLN A 147 10.28 -3.02 -13.45
N GLN A 148 9.76 -3.55 -12.34
CA GLN A 148 10.60 -4.17 -11.30
C GLN A 148 11.35 -5.40 -11.84
N ASP A 149 10.68 -6.24 -12.61
CA ASP A 149 11.30 -7.40 -13.25
C ASP A 149 12.39 -6.99 -14.23
N TYR A 150 12.18 -5.93 -15.00
CA TYR A 150 13.21 -5.36 -15.88
C TYR A 150 14.43 -4.90 -15.09
N ILE A 151 14.23 -4.11 -14.01
CA ILE A 151 15.31 -3.64 -13.16
C ILE A 151 16.09 -4.84 -12.59
N LEU A 152 15.41 -5.81 -12.02
CA LEU A 152 16.07 -6.95 -11.37
C LEU A 152 16.75 -7.87 -12.38
N LYS A 153 16.07 -8.27 -13.45
CA LYS A 153 16.56 -9.30 -14.38
C LYS A 153 17.51 -8.75 -15.44
N LYS A 154 17.32 -7.50 -15.90
CA LYS A 154 18.23 -6.92 -16.92
C LYS A 154 19.30 -6.04 -16.30
N ILE A 155 18.93 -5.16 -15.36
CA ILE A 155 19.88 -4.17 -14.82
C ILE A 155 20.72 -4.80 -13.70
N ILE A 156 20.10 -5.24 -12.62
CA ILE A 156 20.82 -5.76 -11.45
C ILE A 156 21.54 -7.07 -11.80
N ALA A 157 20.86 -8.01 -12.46
CA ALA A 157 21.49 -9.26 -12.89
C ALA A 157 22.64 -9.02 -13.88
N GLY A 158 22.50 -8.05 -14.80
CA GLY A 158 23.55 -7.62 -15.71
C GLY A 158 24.77 -7.05 -14.97
N TYR A 159 24.57 -6.26 -13.94
CA TYR A 159 25.66 -5.73 -13.12
C TYR A 159 26.32 -6.80 -12.25
N LEU A 160 25.55 -7.72 -11.65
CA LEU A 160 26.08 -8.79 -10.80
C LEU A 160 26.63 -9.99 -11.57
N GLY A 161 26.34 -10.09 -12.88
CA GLY A 161 26.70 -11.24 -13.72
C GLY A 161 25.93 -12.52 -13.37
N THR A 162 24.83 -12.41 -12.64
CA THR A 162 23.94 -13.51 -12.23
C THR A 162 22.56 -13.00 -11.88
N ASP A 163 21.54 -13.83 -12.10
CA ASP A 163 20.16 -13.62 -11.67
C ASP A 163 19.77 -14.53 -10.48
N GLN A 164 20.76 -15.15 -9.84
CA GLN A 164 20.60 -16.08 -8.72
C GLN A 164 21.44 -15.66 -7.52
N GLY A 165 21.12 -16.26 -6.37
CA GLY A 165 21.85 -16.05 -5.12
C GLY A 165 21.04 -15.29 -4.08
N LEU A 166 21.68 -15.00 -2.95
CA LEU A 166 21.07 -14.44 -1.75
C LEU A 166 20.24 -13.18 -2.02
N PHE A 167 20.75 -12.26 -2.84
CA PHE A 167 20.06 -11.02 -3.18
C PHE A 167 18.69 -11.29 -3.83
N PHE A 168 18.67 -12.13 -4.87
CA PHE A 168 17.44 -12.45 -5.61
C PHE A 168 16.48 -13.32 -4.79
N ASP A 169 17.01 -14.22 -3.97
CA ASP A 169 16.21 -15.02 -3.05
C ASP A 169 15.52 -14.14 -2.02
N LEU A 170 16.20 -13.13 -1.47
CA LEU A 170 15.58 -12.19 -0.54
C LEU A 170 14.50 -11.31 -1.20
N GLN A 171 14.71 -10.87 -2.44
CA GLN A 171 13.67 -10.16 -3.20
C GLN A 171 12.40 -11.02 -3.33
N LYS A 172 12.55 -12.26 -3.76
CA LYS A 172 11.43 -13.22 -3.85
C LYS A 172 10.82 -13.50 -2.48
N MET A 173 11.65 -13.74 -1.46
CA MET A 173 11.19 -13.96 -0.09
C MET A 173 10.34 -12.80 0.42
N MET A 174 10.76 -11.55 0.21
CA MET A 174 10.01 -10.37 0.60
C MET A 174 8.67 -10.27 -0.13
N LYS A 175 8.66 -10.50 -1.45
CA LYS A 175 7.44 -10.50 -2.27
C LYS A 175 6.40 -11.48 -1.74
N TYR A 176 6.79 -12.73 -1.51
CA TYR A 176 5.87 -13.76 -1.04
C TYR A 176 5.49 -13.61 0.42
N ALA A 177 6.42 -13.16 1.27
CA ALA A 177 6.11 -12.85 2.66
C ALA A 177 5.11 -11.69 2.78
N GLN A 178 5.22 -10.66 1.92
CA GLN A 178 4.26 -9.57 1.86
C GLN A 178 2.87 -10.08 1.43
N LYS A 179 2.80 -10.93 0.38
CA LYS A 179 1.54 -11.54 -0.07
C LYS A 179 0.84 -12.29 1.07
N ILE A 180 1.58 -13.09 1.83
CA ILE A 180 1.07 -13.79 3.02
C ILE A 180 0.62 -12.79 4.11
N SER A 181 1.41 -11.74 4.35
CA SER A 181 1.08 -10.68 5.33
C SER A 181 -0.18 -9.90 4.96
N ASP A 182 -0.48 -9.82 3.67
CA ASP A 182 -1.68 -9.21 3.14
C ASP A 182 -2.86 -10.19 3.04
N PHE A 183 -2.81 -11.28 3.81
CA PHE A 183 -3.88 -12.30 3.87
C PHE A 183 -4.21 -12.93 2.52
N THR A 184 -3.25 -12.98 1.62
CA THR A 184 -3.38 -13.63 0.32
C THR A 184 -2.55 -14.92 0.31
N PRO A 185 -3.17 -16.11 0.30
CA PRO A 185 -2.45 -17.38 0.24
C PRO A 185 -1.59 -17.50 -1.03
N LEU A 186 -0.50 -18.25 -0.91
CA LEU A 186 0.35 -18.58 -2.05
C LEU A 186 -0.34 -19.59 -2.97
N THR A 187 -0.26 -19.35 -4.26
CA THR A 187 -0.79 -20.20 -5.32
C THR A 187 0.20 -21.32 -5.67
N VAL A 188 -0.24 -22.30 -6.46
CA VAL A 188 0.64 -23.35 -7.03
C VAL A 188 1.78 -22.70 -7.83
N HIS A 189 1.47 -21.69 -8.63
CA HIS A 189 2.46 -20.95 -9.41
C HIS A 189 3.48 -20.22 -8.51
N ASP A 190 3.04 -19.61 -7.42
CA ASP A 190 3.97 -18.99 -6.46
C ASP A 190 4.96 -20.03 -5.91
N PHE A 191 4.48 -21.24 -5.56
CA PHE A 191 5.36 -22.30 -5.07
C PHE A 191 6.31 -22.83 -6.14
N GLU A 192 5.93 -22.84 -7.42
CA GLU A 192 6.84 -23.18 -8.52
C GLU A 192 7.98 -22.18 -8.62
N GLU A 193 7.70 -20.89 -8.49
CA GLU A 193 8.71 -19.83 -8.50
C GLU A 193 9.61 -19.88 -7.24
N ILE A 194 9.04 -20.18 -6.07
CA ILE A 194 9.80 -20.32 -4.83
C ILE A 194 10.77 -21.50 -4.90
N ARG A 195 10.41 -22.62 -5.56
CA ARG A 195 11.31 -23.78 -5.73
C ARG A 195 12.53 -23.48 -6.60
N LYS A 196 12.50 -22.43 -7.40
CA LYS A 196 13.63 -21.95 -8.20
C LYS A 196 14.63 -21.11 -7.41
N MET A 197 14.36 -20.83 -6.13
CA MET A 197 15.28 -20.10 -5.25
C MET A 197 16.50 -20.96 -4.97
N SER A 198 17.65 -20.29 -4.76
CA SER A 198 18.95 -20.96 -4.60
C SER A 198 19.04 -21.74 -3.28
N ASP A 199 18.34 -21.26 -2.22
CA ASP A 199 18.38 -21.90 -0.90
C ASP A 199 17.00 -22.52 -0.56
N PRO A 200 16.94 -23.86 -0.36
CA PRO A 200 15.71 -24.55 0.04
C PRO A 200 15.10 -24.07 1.37
N TYR A 201 15.88 -23.39 2.20
CA TYR A 201 15.40 -22.80 3.46
C TYR A 201 14.19 -21.90 3.24
N TYR A 202 14.20 -21.10 2.16
CA TYR A 202 13.10 -20.16 1.87
C TYR A 202 11.79 -20.86 1.53
N LEU A 203 11.87 -22.00 0.80
CA LEU A 203 10.69 -22.81 0.54
C LEU A 203 10.05 -23.30 1.84
N GLY A 204 10.85 -23.88 2.74
CA GLY A 204 10.36 -24.34 4.05
C GLY A 204 9.76 -23.20 4.88
N ARG A 205 10.42 -22.04 4.89
CA ARG A 205 9.96 -20.86 5.64
C ARG A 205 8.65 -20.31 5.11
N LEU A 206 8.53 -20.10 3.80
CA LEU A 206 7.33 -19.56 3.17
C LEU A 206 6.16 -20.55 3.25
N THR A 207 6.42 -21.84 3.08
CA THR A 207 5.40 -22.89 3.29
C THR A 207 4.82 -22.83 4.71
N LYS A 208 5.69 -22.73 5.72
CA LYS A 208 5.25 -22.62 7.12
C LYS A 208 4.43 -21.35 7.37
N MET A 209 4.83 -20.23 6.79
CA MET A 209 4.07 -18.98 6.89
C MET A 209 2.71 -19.10 6.21
N ASN A 210 2.67 -19.66 5.00
CA ASN A 210 1.43 -19.86 4.25
C ASN A 210 0.46 -20.82 4.96
N ASN A 211 0.94 -21.92 5.51
CA ASN A 211 0.10 -22.85 6.27
C ASN A 211 -0.52 -22.17 7.51
N ARG A 212 0.24 -21.35 8.23
CA ARG A 212 -0.29 -20.56 9.34
C ARG A 212 -1.35 -19.55 8.89
N LEU A 213 -1.17 -18.94 7.71
CA LEU A 213 -2.20 -18.08 7.13
C LEU A 213 -3.48 -18.88 6.84
N LEU A 214 -3.38 -20.05 6.19
CA LEU A 214 -4.53 -20.90 5.88
C LEU A 214 -5.26 -21.33 7.16
N GLU A 215 -4.52 -21.77 8.20
CA GLU A 215 -5.08 -22.08 9.51
C GLU A 215 -5.82 -20.88 10.12
N THR A 216 -5.24 -19.68 9.98
CA THR A 216 -5.84 -18.42 10.46
C THR A 216 -7.13 -18.10 9.70
N ILE A 217 -7.13 -18.23 8.37
CA ILE A 217 -8.32 -18.02 7.53
C ILE A 217 -9.44 -18.99 7.93
N GLU A 218 -9.11 -20.28 8.09
CA GLU A 218 -10.11 -21.28 8.52
C GLU A 218 -10.63 -21.01 9.94
N ALA A 219 -9.77 -20.61 10.86
CA ALA A 219 -10.19 -20.21 12.19
C ALA A 219 -11.07 -18.94 12.16
N ASN A 220 -10.75 -17.99 11.27
CA ASN A 220 -11.51 -16.78 11.10
C ASN A 220 -12.95 -17.05 10.62
N LYS A 221 -13.18 -18.01 9.73
CA LYS A 221 -14.52 -18.38 9.26
C LYS A 221 -15.49 -18.77 10.39
N LYS A 222 -14.97 -19.20 11.53
CA LYS A 222 -15.76 -19.58 12.73
C LYS A 222 -16.00 -18.43 13.69
N LYS A 223 -15.37 -17.28 13.49
CA LYS A 223 -15.51 -16.11 14.36
C LYS A 223 -16.87 -15.45 14.19
N LYS A 224 -17.32 -14.84 15.29
CA LYS A 224 -18.55 -14.04 15.37
C LYS A 224 -18.17 -12.63 15.83
N GLY A 225 -19.15 -11.72 15.80
CA GLY A 225 -18.93 -10.34 16.24
C GLY A 225 -18.55 -9.40 15.12
N TYR A 226 -18.69 -9.81 13.87
CA TYR A 226 -18.61 -8.95 12.71
C TYR A 226 -19.84 -9.12 11.83
N THR A 227 -20.24 -8.08 11.13
CA THR A 227 -21.36 -8.07 10.18
C THR A 227 -20.85 -7.51 8.86
N VAL A 228 -21.15 -8.19 7.76
CA VAL A 228 -20.93 -7.68 6.41
C VAL A 228 -22.22 -6.99 5.96
N ASN A 229 -22.10 -5.73 5.60
CA ASN A 229 -23.21 -4.92 5.16
C ASN A 229 -23.02 -4.51 3.70
N GLU A 230 -24.10 -4.45 2.96
CA GLU A 230 -24.11 -3.84 1.63
C GLU A 230 -24.33 -2.33 1.76
N SER A 231 -23.64 -1.56 0.91
CA SER A 231 -23.80 -0.10 0.86
C SER A 231 -25.15 0.33 0.29
N GLY A 232 -25.87 -0.60 -0.35
CA GLY A 232 -27.17 -0.35 -0.98
C GLY A 232 -27.08 0.49 -2.27
N GLU A 233 -28.20 0.56 -2.99
CA GLU A 233 -28.37 1.45 -4.16
C GLU A 233 -28.80 2.85 -3.68
N VAL A 234 -27.95 3.51 -2.90
CA VAL A 234 -28.14 4.89 -2.46
C VAL A 234 -27.25 5.83 -3.27
N LYS A 235 -27.69 7.07 -3.45
CA LYS A 235 -26.84 8.09 -4.05
C LYS A 235 -25.57 8.27 -3.21
N ASP A 236 -24.46 8.54 -3.84
CA ASP A 236 -23.16 8.68 -3.16
C ASP A 236 -23.22 9.75 -2.04
N GLU A 237 -23.98 10.82 -2.25
CA GLU A 237 -24.19 11.92 -1.28
C GLU A 237 -24.88 11.48 0.01
N ASP A 238 -25.73 10.47 -0.06
CA ASP A 238 -26.50 9.96 1.08
C ASP A 238 -25.82 8.76 1.76
N LEU A 239 -24.77 8.22 1.14
CA LEU A 239 -24.16 6.94 1.55
C LEU A 239 -23.73 6.96 3.02
N PHE A 240 -22.96 7.96 3.45
CA PHE A 240 -22.47 8.02 4.82
C PHE A 240 -23.60 8.00 5.83
N TYR A 241 -24.59 8.89 5.60
CA TYR A 241 -25.73 9.00 6.49
C TYR A 241 -26.65 7.77 6.45
N SER A 242 -26.77 7.10 5.30
CA SER A 242 -27.50 5.83 5.19
C SER A 242 -26.85 4.72 6.03
N ILE A 243 -25.51 4.70 6.12
CA ILE A 243 -24.77 3.79 6.98
C ILE A 243 -25.01 4.14 8.46
N ILE A 244 -24.79 5.40 8.82
CA ILE A 244 -24.82 5.85 10.22
C ILE A 244 -26.23 5.80 10.81
N SER A 245 -27.26 6.09 10.02
CA SER A 245 -28.67 6.09 10.49
C SER A 245 -29.12 4.73 11.02
N LYS A 246 -28.50 3.62 10.60
CA LYS A 246 -28.75 2.28 11.13
C LYS A 246 -28.39 2.15 12.62
N PHE A 247 -27.55 3.04 13.12
CA PHE A 247 -26.99 3.03 14.49
C PHE A 247 -27.46 4.20 15.33
N LYS A 248 -28.60 4.80 14.98
CA LYS A 248 -29.18 5.93 15.74
C LYS A 248 -29.31 5.58 17.23
N GLY A 249 -28.97 6.53 18.10
CA GLY A 249 -28.94 6.34 19.55
C GLY A 249 -27.61 5.75 20.07
N LYS A 250 -26.66 5.46 19.21
CA LYS A 250 -25.31 4.97 19.57
C LYS A 250 -24.22 5.90 19.07
N VAL A 251 -23.12 5.94 19.78
CA VAL A 251 -21.88 6.57 19.33
C VAL A 251 -21.22 5.65 18.29
N VAL A 252 -20.80 6.20 17.17
CA VAL A 252 -20.18 5.40 16.09
C VAL A 252 -18.73 5.84 15.89
N LEU A 253 -17.82 4.88 15.94
CA LEU A 253 -16.45 5.06 15.47
C LEU A 253 -16.36 4.49 14.04
N VAL A 254 -16.20 5.37 13.06
CA VAL A 254 -15.98 4.98 11.66
C VAL A 254 -14.48 4.94 11.39
N ASP A 255 -13.97 3.82 10.88
CA ASP A 255 -12.59 3.60 10.46
C ASP A 255 -12.55 3.40 8.94
N PHE A 256 -11.98 4.36 8.24
CA PHE A 256 -11.66 4.24 6.82
C PHE A 256 -10.30 3.55 6.69
N TRP A 257 -10.30 2.36 6.10
CA TRP A 257 -9.12 1.50 6.07
C TRP A 257 -8.96 0.78 4.73
N ALA A 258 -7.84 0.05 4.58
CA ALA A 258 -7.62 -0.84 3.45
C ALA A 258 -6.85 -2.09 3.89
N THR A 259 -7.00 -3.20 3.17
CA THR A 259 -6.35 -4.47 3.46
C THR A 259 -4.82 -4.39 3.39
N TRP A 260 -4.28 -3.56 2.52
CA TRP A 260 -2.86 -3.29 2.34
C TRP A 260 -2.28 -2.26 3.33
N CYS A 261 -3.14 -1.61 4.13
CA CYS A 261 -2.73 -0.55 5.06
C CYS A 261 -2.09 -1.14 6.34
N GLY A 262 -0.78 -1.17 6.42
CA GLY A 262 -0.03 -1.62 7.60
C GLY A 262 -0.37 -0.85 8.87
N PRO A 263 -0.35 0.51 8.88
CA PRO A 263 -0.76 1.30 10.03
C PRO A 263 -2.19 1.02 10.50
N CYS A 264 -3.15 0.78 9.58
CA CYS A 264 -4.52 0.41 9.94
C CYS A 264 -4.56 -0.90 10.74
N LYS A 265 -3.87 -1.94 10.23
CA LYS A 265 -3.76 -3.25 10.88
C LYS A 265 -3.15 -3.14 12.29
N MET A 266 -2.13 -2.31 12.46
CA MET A 266 -1.52 -2.04 13.77
C MET A 266 -2.47 -1.32 14.72
N ALA A 267 -3.17 -0.29 14.26
CA ALA A 267 -4.15 0.46 15.05
C ALA A 267 -5.29 -0.44 15.53
N MET A 268 -5.87 -1.25 14.62
CA MET A 268 -6.92 -2.22 14.97
C MET A 268 -6.44 -3.20 16.06
N LYS A 269 -5.20 -3.69 15.96
CA LYS A 269 -4.61 -4.57 16.98
C LYS A 269 -4.48 -3.86 18.32
N GLN A 270 -4.02 -2.61 18.34
CA GLN A 270 -3.86 -1.81 19.57
C GLN A 270 -5.20 -1.45 20.20
N MET A 271 -6.27 -1.28 19.39
CA MET A 271 -7.61 -0.96 19.90
C MET A 271 -8.36 -2.18 20.46
N LYS A 272 -7.92 -3.44 20.24
CA LYS A 272 -8.63 -4.63 20.73
C LYS A 272 -8.90 -4.59 22.25
N PRO A 273 -7.93 -4.25 23.14
CA PRO A 273 -8.19 -4.15 24.59
C PRO A 273 -9.23 -3.07 24.91
N MET A 274 -9.11 -1.89 24.31
CA MET A 274 -10.06 -0.80 24.50
C MET A 274 -11.49 -1.20 24.10
N LYS A 275 -11.65 -1.86 22.95
CA LYS A 275 -12.96 -2.35 22.50
C LYS A 275 -13.58 -3.34 23.49
N LYS A 276 -12.75 -4.20 24.09
CA LYS A 276 -13.18 -5.11 25.16
C LYS A 276 -13.59 -4.35 26.44
N ASP A 277 -12.83 -3.32 26.84
CA ASP A 277 -13.15 -2.48 28.01
C ASP A 277 -14.47 -1.70 27.81
N LEU A 278 -14.81 -1.37 26.56
CA LEU A 278 -16.02 -0.64 26.20
C LEU A 278 -17.17 -1.55 25.78
N GLU A 279 -17.03 -2.87 25.94
CA GLU A 279 -18.08 -3.82 25.64
C GLU A 279 -19.33 -3.54 26.49
N GLY A 280 -20.51 -3.65 25.88
CA GLY A 280 -21.79 -3.35 26.51
C GLY A 280 -22.17 -1.87 26.60
N LYS A 281 -21.31 -0.94 26.14
CA LYS A 281 -21.66 0.47 25.97
C LYS A 281 -22.31 0.69 24.60
N ASP A 282 -23.12 1.75 24.48
CA ASP A 282 -23.78 2.15 23.22
C ASP A 282 -22.78 2.71 22.19
N ILE A 283 -21.81 1.88 21.81
CA ILE A 283 -20.79 2.19 20.83
C ILE A 283 -20.84 1.15 19.70
N VAL A 284 -20.79 1.63 18.45
CA VAL A 284 -20.66 0.80 17.24
C VAL A 284 -19.36 1.14 16.54
N TYR A 285 -18.68 0.10 16.05
CA TYR A 285 -17.47 0.23 15.25
C TYR A 285 -17.79 -0.09 13.80
N VAL A 286 -17.70 0.90 12.93
CA VAL A 286 -17.96 0.77 11.48
C VAL A 286 -16.64 0.85 10.73
N PHE A 287 -16.40 -0.11 9.86
CA PHE A 287 -15.19 -0.20 9.03
C PHE A 287 -15.57 -0.07 7.57
N ILE A 288 -15.04 0.97 6.91
CA ILE A 288 -15.29 1.24 5.50
C ILE A 288 -14.00 1.02 4.70
N ALA A 289 -14.04 0.09 3.74
CA ALA A 289 -12.97 -0.16 2.78
C ALA A 289 -13.45 0.08 1.35
N GLY A 290 -12.57 0.51 0.48
CA GLY A 290 -12.85 0.65 -0.94
C GLY A 290 -12.50 -0.62 -1.75
N GLU A 291 -12.82 -0.61 -3.04
CA GLU A 291 -12.52 -1.72 -3.96
C GLU A 291 -11.02 -1.96 -4.16
N ASN A 292 -10.16 -0.99 -3.84
CA ASN A 292 -8.71 -1.16 -3.77
C ASN A 292 -8.26 -2.16 -2.67
N SER A 293 -9.18 -2.60 -1.82
CA SER A 293 -9.05 -3.77 -0.96
C SER A 293 -9.66 -4.97 -1.68
N PRO A 294 -8.86 -5.91 -2.24
CA PRO A 294 -9.38 -7.06 -2.98
C PRO A 294 -10.39 -7.84 -2.14
N LYS A 295 -11.52 -8.22 -2.76
CA LYS A 295 -12.64 -8.81 -2.02
C LYS A 295 -12.24 -10.05 -1.23
N GLU A 296 -11.51 -10.97 -1.84
CA GLU A 296 -11.06 -12.20 -1.17
C GLU A 296 -10.17 -11.90 0.04
N THR A 297 -9.22 -10.99 -0.10
CA THR A 297 -8.35 -10.56 1.00
C THR A 297 -9.16 -9.91 2.13
N TRP A 298 -10.11 -9.05 1.76
CA TRP A 298 -10.99 -8.39 2.70
C TRP A 298 -11.87 -9.40 3.45
N ASP A 299 -12.52 -10.34 2.74
CA ASP A 299 -13.33 -11.42 3.31
C ASP A 299 -12.52 -12.28 4.30
N ASN A 300 -11.25 -12.54 4.01
CA ASN A 300 -10.36 -13.31 4.88
C ASN A 300 -9.95 -12.56 6.16
N MET A 301 -9.90 -11.23 6.11
CA MET A 301 -9.41 -10.40 7.22
C MET A 301 -10.50 -9.98 8.19
N ILE A 302 -11.68 -9.59 7.70
CA ILE A 302 -12.74 -8.95 8.51
C ILE A 302 -13.27 -9.84 9.67
N PRO A 303 -13.28 -11.18 9.59
CA PRO A 303 -13.73 -11.99 10.73
C PRO A 303 -12.91 -11.81 12.01
N ASP A 304 -11.66 -11.31 11.91
CA ASP A 304 -10.83 -10.95 13.09
C ASP A 304 -11.05 -9.50 13.57
N ILE A 305 -11.93 -8.75 12.91
CA ILE A 305 -12.20 -7.34 13.18
C ILE A 305 -13.66 -7.18 13.57
N HIS A 306 -13.93 -7.17 14.87
CA HIS A 306 -15.30 -7.05 15.38
C HIS A 306 -15.92 -5.70 15.04
N GLY A 307 -17.10 -5.70 14.44
CA GLY A 307 -17.86 -4.51 14.05
C GLY A 307 -18.62 -4.68 12.74
N GLU A 308 -19.09 -3.57 12.20
CA GLU A 308 -19.90 -3.47 11.00
C GLU A 308 -19.02 -3.13 9.80
N HIS A 309 -18.99 -3.98 8.80
CA HIS A 309 -18.08 -3.85 7.65
C HIS A 309 -18.83 -3.48 6.39
N TYR A 310 -18.31 -2.47 5.70
CA TYR A 310 -18.76 -2.02 4.38
C TYR A 310 -17.59 -2.05 3.41
N ARG A 311 -17.80 -2.64 2.24
CA ARG A 311 -16.88 -2.55 1.11
C ARG A 311 -17.58 -1.76 0.00
N VAL A 312 -17.19 -0.51 -0.15
CA VAL A 312 -17.85 0.45 -1.05
C VAL A 312 -17.16 0.46 -2.42
N THR A 313 -17.93 0.87 -3.46
CA THR A 313 -17.39 1.02 -4.81
C THR A 313 -16.34 2.13 -4.90
N ALA A 314 -15.57 2.16 -5.99
CA ALA A 314 -14.59 3.22 -6.22
C ALA A 314 -15.24 4.61 -6.26
N ALA A 315 -16.41 4.74 -6.88
CA ALA A 315 -17.18 6.01 -6.93
C ALA A 315 -17.59 6.46 -5.53
N GLN A 316 -18.18 5.55 -4.76
CA GLN A 316 -18.59 5.79 -3.36
C GLN A 316 -17.40 6.16 -2.47
N TRP A 317 -16.26 5.45 -2.62
CA TRP A 317 -15.05 5.76 -1.88
C TRP A 317 -14.52 7.16 -2.21
N ASN A 318 -14.49 7.53 -3.49
CA ASN A 318 -14.04 8.85 -3.92
C ASN A 318 -14.99 9.96 -3.42
N TYR A 319 -16.30 9.71 -3.41
CA TYR A 319 -17.25 10.65 -2.85
C TYR A 319 -17.00 10.87 -1.35
N LEU A 320 -16.92 9.79 -0.56
CA LEU A 320 -16.64 9.85 0.88
C LEU A 320 -15.28 10.52 1.17
N SER A 321 -14.29 10.26 0.32
CA SER A 321 -12.96 10.87 0.45
C SER A 321 -13.00 12.38 0.25
N ARG A 322 -13.81 12.88 -0.68
CA ARG A 322 -14.04 14.31 -0.87
C ARG A 322 -14.85 14.90 0.27
N GLN A 323 -15.98 14.29 0.62
CA GLN A 323 -16.90 14.74 1.66
C GLN A 323 -16.17 14.95 3.00
N PHE A 324 -15.29 14.02 3.36
CA PHE A 324 -14.55 14.06 4.62
C PHE A 324 -13.10 14.48 4.47
N SER A 325 -12.66 14.94 3.29
CA SER A 325 -11.25 15.32 3.02
C SER A 325 -10.26 14.24 3.51
N ILE A 326 -10.51 12.97 3.10
CA ILE A 326 -9.67 11.82 3.45
C ILE A 326 -8.42 11.86 2.59
N GLN A 327 -7.28 12.17 3.20
CA GLN A 327 -5.97 12.23 2.51
C GLN A 327 -5.22 10.90 2.53
N GLY A 328 -5.69 9.95 3.32
CA GLY A 328 -5.07 8.63 3.48
C GLY A 328 -5.76 7.79 4.55
N VAL A 329 -5.31 6.55 4.65
CA VAL A 329 -5.82 5.59 5.64
C VAL A 329 -4.72 5.23 6.64
N PRO A 330 -5.06 5.04 7.94
CA PRO A 330 -6.41 5.11 8.51
C PRO A 330 -6.91 6.56 8.64
N THR A 331 -8.22 6.74 8.48
CA THR A 331 -8.91 7.97 8.89
C THR A 331 -10.10 7.58 9.77
N TYR A 332 -10.23 8.26 10.90
CA TYR A 332 -11.27 7.99 11.89
C TYR A 332 -12.27 9.13 11.94
N ILE A 333 -13.56 8.78 12.01
CA ILE A 333 -14.66 9.72 12.27
C ILE A 333 -15.43 9.24 13.48
N ILE A 334 -15.72 10.13 14.43
CA ILE A 334 -16.59 9.86 15.57
C ILE A 334 -17.92 10.58 15.33
N VAL A 335 -19.00 9.83 15.46
CA VAL A 335 -20.38 10.28 15.27
C VAL A 335 -21.12 10.13 16.59
N ASP A 336 -21.89 11.14 16.97
CA ASP A 336 -22.71 11.12 18.18
C ASP A 336 -23.99 10.30 18.03
N LYS A 337 -24.80 10.23 19.08
CA LYS A 337 -26.04 9.45 19.11
C LYS A 337 -27.12 9.98 18.15
N GLU A 338 -27.05 11.25 17.80
CA GLU A 338 -27.96 11.94 16.89
C GLU A 338 -27.56 11.74 15.42
N GLY A 339 -26.34 11.23 15.14
CA GLY A 339 -25.79 11.03 13.81
C GLY A 339 -24.91 12.19 13.33
N GLY A 340 -24.58 13.13 14.23
CA GLY A 340 -23.70 14.26 13.96
C GLY A 340 -22.23 13.85 14.01
N VAL A 341 -21.44 14.29 13.01
CA VAL A 341 -19.98 14.11 13.02
C VAL A 341 -19.37 15.10 14.02
N ILE A 342 -18.75 14.59 15.07
CA ILE A 342 -18.17 15.42 16.15
C ILE A 342 -16.65 15.48 16.12
N GLN A 343 -15.98 14.52 15.49
CA GLN A 343 -14.52 14.49 15.42
C GLN A 343 -14.02 13.71 14.21
N LYS A 344 -12.88 14.17 13.65
CA LYS A 344 -12.14 13.46 12.58
C LYS A 344 -10.65 13.45 12.90
N TYR A 345 -9.99 12.33 12.62
CA TYR A 345 -8.54 12.15 12.69
C TYR A 345 -8.00 11.54 11.40
N THR A 346 -7.01 12.18 10.81
CA THR A 346 -6.19 11.58 9.75
C THR A 346 -4.98 10.92 10.40
N GLY A 347 -4.81 9.61 10.17
CA GLY A 347 -3.88 8.78 10.94
C GLY A 347 -4.46 8.31 12.26
N PHE A 348 -3.77 7.39 12.94
CA PHE A 348 -4.19 6.85 14.22
C PHE A 348 -3.78 7.78 15.37
N PRO A 349 -4.71 8.39 16.12
CA PRO A 349 -4.40 9.36 17.17
C PRO A 349 -3.98 8.71 18.51
N GLY A 350 -3.89 7.37 18.54
CA GLY A 350 -3.61 6.59 19.75
C GLY A 350 -4.87 6.15 20.50
N VAL A 351 -4.75 5.02 21.20
CA VAL A 351 -5.87 4.35 21.90
C VAL A 351 -6.53 5.26 22.94
N ASP A 352 -5.72 5.97 23.76
CA ASP A 352 -6.24 6.82 24.83
C ASP A 352 -7.05 8.00 24.30
N THR A 353 -6.62 8.56 23.16
CA THR A 353 -7.35 9.64 22.50
C THR A 353 -8.70 9.15 22.00
N VAL A 354 -8.71 8.01 21.26
CA VAL A 354 -9.96 7.42 20.76
C VAL A 354 -10.90 7.10 21.93
N LYS A 355 -10.41 6.43 22.99
CA LYS A 355 -11.20 6.08 24.18
C LYS A 355 -11.83 7.30 24.84
N ARG A 356 -11.04 8.34 25.05
CA ARG A 356 -11.48 9.60 25.65
C ARG A 356 -12.61 10.26 24.85
N GLU A 357 -12.45 10.35 23.54
CA GLU A 357 -13.47 11.01 22.68
C GLU A 357 -14.74 10.17 22.58
N LEU A 358 -14.64 8.83 22.50
CA LEU A 358 -15.82 7.96 22.57
C LEU A 358 -16.57 8.11 23.91
N MET A 359 -15.87 8.18 25.04
CA MET A 359 -16.50 8.37 26.35
C MET A 359 -17.19 9.73 26.46
N LYS A 360 -16.58 10.81 25.96
CA LYS A 360 -17.22 12.13 25.90
C LYS A 360 -18.47 12.14 25.03
N ALA A 361 -18.46 11.40 23.90
CA ALA A 361 -19.62 11.30 23.03
C ALA A 361 -20.78 10.52 23.66
N LEU A 362 -20.46 9.55 24.54
CA LEU A 362 -21.50 8.81 25.29
C LEU A 362 -22.22 9.66 26.37
N GLU A 363 -21.54 10.66 26.91
CA GLU A 363 -22.09 11.55 27.94
C GLU A 363 -23.05 12.61 27.39
N LYS A 364 -23.00 12.84 26.09
CA LYS A 364 -23.94 13.69 25.36
C LYS A 364 -25.16 12.89 24.94
#